data_efb977146c87fb37eaa423de74539215
#
_entry.id   efb977146c87fb37eaa423de74539215
#
_cell.length_a   1.000
_cell.length_b   1.000
_cell.length_c   1.000
_cell.angle_alpha   90.00
_cell.angle_beta   90.00
_cell.angle_gamma   90.00
#
_symmetry.space_group_name_H-M   'P 1'
#
loop_
_entity.id
_entity.type
_entity.pdbx_description
1 polymer ?
#
loop_
_entity_poly.entity_id
_entity_poly.type
_entity_poly.pdbx_seq_one_letter_code
_entity_poly.pdbx_strand_id
1 'polypeptide(L)'
;MFKKLPLGLLLISPFSALAHPHAFIDMQTKPLVKDNQLIGFSTQWLLDEASSSAVLYDVKQAKGNKTAQQKLIDEVMANVVNEHYFSYVFDKENHKIKYTKHPENYGMRVKGNEVEYYFDFLLAQPQALQNNEFTLMTYDRTYYVAMRYAETGKRAVDFSSLPANCKGEVLEPNVDEKIQSYASSLDKSQKNEDDSLGVLFAQKVKIKCE
;
A
#
# COMPACT_ATOMS: atom_id res chain seq x y z
N MET A 1 56.50 -20.53 -34.88
CA MET A 1 55.10 -20.27 -35.27
C MET A 1 54.25 -20.02 -34.01
N PHE A 2 54.05 -18.75 -33.64
CA PHE A 2 53.19 -18.39 -32.49
C PHE A 2 51.78 -18.16 -32.99
N LYS A 3 50.83 -19.05 -32.59
CA LYS A 3 49.40 -18.86 -32.81
C LYS A 3 48.86 -17.75 -31.92
N LYS A 4 48.44 -16.66 -32.53
CA LYS A 4 47.70 -15.58 -31.81
C LYS A 4 46.31 -16.08 -31.48
N LEU A 5 45.98 -16.19 -30.20
CA LEU A 5 44.64 -16.46 -29.69
C LEU A 5 43.83 -15.14 -29.77
N PRO A 6 42.62 -15.10 -30.36
CA PRO A 6 41.83 -13.89 -30.35
C PRO A 6 41.22 -13.72 -28.94
N LEU A 7 41.51 -12.59 -28.34
CA LEU A 7 40.92 -12.14 -27.09
C LEU A 7 39.47 -11.73 -27.38
N GLY A 8 38.54 -12.63 -27.10
CA GLY A 8 37.11 -12.35 -27.19
C GLY A 8 36.71 -11.31 -26.15
N LEU A 9 36.34 -10.13 -26.64
CA LEU A 9 35.79 -9.05 -25.83
C LEU A 9 34.38 -9.43 -25.38
N LEU A 10 34.25 -9.93 -24.14
CA LEU A 10 32.98 -10.16 -23.52
C LEU A 10 32.30 -8.80 -23.29
N LEU A 11 31.35 -8.44 -24.15
CA LEU A 11 30.45 -7.30 -23.94
C LEU A 11 29.52 -7.66 -22.74
N ILE A 12 29.90 -7.26 -21.56
CA ILE A 12 29.03 -7.26 -20.39
C ILE A 12 28.02 -6.12 -20.66
N SER A 13 26.86 -6.48 -21.19
CA SER A 13 25.71 -5.55 -21.24
C SER A 13 25.34 -5.19 -19.79
N PRO A 14 25.33 -3.92 -19.39
CA PRO A 14 24.78 -3.55 -18.11
C PRO A 14 23.28 -3.86 -18.18
N PHE A 15 22.83 -4.86 -17.42
CA PHE A 15 21.41 -5.02 -17.14
C PHE A 15 21.00 -3.79 -16.33
N SER A 16 20.39 -2.82 -16.98
CA SER A 16 19.69 -1.72 -16.33
C SER A 16 18.58 -2.35 -15.49
N ALA A 17 18.81 -2.40 -14.19
CA ALA A 17 17.74 -2.78 -13.25
C ALA A 17 16.68 -1.69 -13.32
N LEU A 18 15.59 -1.97 -13.97
CA LEU A 18 14.42 -1.11 -14.09
C LEU A 18 13.77 -0.97 -12.71
N ALA A 19 13.51 0.01 -12.39
CA ALA A 19 13.19 1.19 -11.75
C ALA A 19 11.96 1.15 -10.84
N HIS A 20 10.94 1.91 -10.92
CA HIS A 20 9.79 1.96 -10.02
C HIS A 20 8.62 1.08 -10.50
N PRO A 21 7.91 0.39 -9.62
CA PRO A 21 8.08 0.28 -8.17
C PRO A 21 9.13 -0.76 -7.74
N HIS A 22 9.73 -0.56 -6.55
CA HIS A 22 10.75 -1.46 -5.98
C HIS A 22 10.19 -2.44 -4.96
N ALA A 23 8.98 -2.25 -4.51
CA ALA A 23 8.27 -3.09 -3.58
C ALA A 23 6.79 -3.15 -3.97
N PHE A 24 6.15 -4.25 -3.65
CA PHE A 24 4.74 -4.46 -3.93
C PHE A 24 4.00 -4.82 -2.65
N ILE A 25 2.84 -4.23 -2.45
CA ILE A 25 1.93 -4.54 -1.35
C ILE A 25 0.56 -4.87 -1.94
N ASP A 26 0.13 -6.11 -1.72
CA ASP A 26 -1.24 -6.52 -1.99
C ASP A 26 -2.12 -6.16 -0.77
N MET A 27 -3.12 -5.33 -1.01
CA MET A 27 -3.98 -4.79 0.04
C MET A 27 -5.31 -5.53 0.16
N GLN A 28 -5.80 -5.61 1.40
CA GLN A 28 -7.20 -5.90 1.69
C GLN A 28 -7.73 -4.81 2.60
N THR A 29 -8.96 -4.34 2.35
CA THR A 29 -9.56 -3.25 3.12
C THR A 29 -11.03 -3.53 3.39
N LYS A 30 -11.49 -3.10 4.57
CA LYS A 30 -12.89 -3.16 4.99
C LYS A 30 -13.29 -1.85 5.64
N PRO A 31 -14.36 -1.18 5.19
CA PRO A 31 -14.93 -0.05 5.89
C PRO A 31 -15.39 -0.45 7.30
N LEU A 32 -15.08 0.34 8.30
CA LEU A 32 -15.59 0.20 9.65
C LEU A 32 -16.81 1.10 9.81
N VAL A 33 -17.95 0.46 10.03
CA VAL A 33 -19.25 1.14 10.15
C VAL A 33 -19.83 0.87 11.53
N LYS A 34 -20.28 1.95 12.18
CA LYS A 34 -20.97 1.89 13.48
C LYS A 34 -22.09 2.94 13.49
N ASP A 35 -23.26 2.57 13.96
CA ASP A 35 -24.41 3.47 14.10
C ASP A 35 -24.71 4.27 12.82
N ASN A 36 -24.66 3.60 11.66
CA ASN A 36 -24.86 4.20 10.33
C ASN A 36 -23.82 5.30 9.99
N GLN A 37 -22.65 5.24 10.57
CA GLN A 37 -21.53 6.15 10.34
C GLN A 37 -20.29 5.39 9.89
N LEU A 38 -19.54 5.93 8.95
CA LEU A 38 -18.19 5.48 8.62
C LEU A 38 -17.26 6.00 9.73
N ILE A 39 -16.63 5.08 10.46
CA ILE A 39 -15.72 5.42 11.57
C ILE A 39 -14.26 5.21 11.22
N GLY A 40 -13.95 4.48 10.14
CA GLY A 40 -12.57 4.19 9.74
C GLY A 40 -12.50 3.06 8.74
N PHE A 41 -11.33 2.46 8.66
CA PHE A 41 -11.04 1.32 7.80
C PHE A 41 -10.12 0.33 8.51
N SER A 42 -10.42 -0.96 8.35
CA SER A 42 -9.51 -2.05 8.69
C SER A 42 -8.74 -2.42 7.43
N THR A 43 -7.42 -2.56 7.52
CA THR A 43 -6.60 -2.86 6.35
C THR A 43 -5.57 -3.94 6.65
N GLN A 44 -5.19 -4.69 5.62
CA GLN A 44 -4.15 -5.70 5.64
C GLN A 44 -3.24 -5.47 4.44
N TRP A 45 -1.94 -5.52 4.66
CA TRP A 45 -0.90 -5.31 3.68
C TRP A 45 0.00 -6.54 3.61
N LEU A 46 -0.13 -7.30 2.56
CA LEU A 46 0.78 -8.42 2.27
C LEU A 46 1.95 -7.89 1.44
N LEU A 47 3.13 -7.91 2.02
CA LEU A 47 4.36 -7.52 1.36
C LEU A 47 4.83 -8.65 0.44
N ASP A 48 5.44 -8.29 -0.70
CA ASP A 48 6.13 -9.25 -1.55
C ASP A 48 7.27 -9.98 -0.82
N GLU A 49 7.75 -11.10 -1.37
CA GLU A 49 8.80 -11.93 -0.75
C GLU A 49 10.11 -11.16 -0.54
N ALA A 50 10.48 -10.28 -1.49
CA ALA A 50 11.71 -9.50 -1.40
C ALA A 50 11.66 -8.50 -0.24
N SER A 51 10.57 -7.75 -0.12
CA SER A 51 10.31 -6.81 0.96
C SER A 51 10.15 -7.52 2.30
N SER A 52 9.52 -8.68 2.32
CA SER A 52 9.33 -9.51 3.51
C SER A 52 10.63 -10.08 4.05
N SER A 53 11.63 -10.33 3.21
CA SER A 53 12.86 -11.02 3.60
C SER A 53 13.63 -10.32 4.73
N ALA A 54 13.72 -8.99 4.70
CA ALA A 54 14.37 -8.19 5.74
C ALA A 54 13.61 -8.29 7.08
N VAL A 55 12.27 -8.14 7.02
CA VAL A 55 11.41 -8.24 8.20
C VAL A 55 11.49 -9.64 8.83
N LEU A 56 11.45 -10.70 8.00
CA LEU A 56 11.59 -12.09 8.47
C LEU A 56 12.94 -12.34 9.12
N TYR A 57 14.01 -11.73 8.60
CA TYR A 57 15.32 -11.79 9.23
C TYR A 57 15.29 -11.17 10.64
N ASP A 58 14.74 -9.98 10.81
CA ASP A 58 14.65 -9.30 12.10
C ASP A 58 13.76 -10.07 13.09
N VAL A 59 12.63 -10.59 12.64
CA VAL A 59 11.76 -11.46 13.44
C VAL A 59 12.50 -12.70 13.92
N LYS A 60 13.32 -13.33 13.05
CA LYS A 60 14.15 -14.48 13.40
C LYS A 60 15.22 -14.11 14.43
N GLN A 61 15.85 -12.93 14.30
CA GLN A 61 16.84 -12.44 15.28
C GLN A 61 16.21 -12.18 16.65
N ALA A 62 14.94 -11.80 16.71
CA ALA A 62 14.20 -11.63 17.95
C ALA A 62 14.01 -12.96 18.73
N LYS A 63 14.31 -14.13 18.13
CA LYS A 63 14.37 -15.45 18.76
C LYS A 63 13.15 -15.79 19.63
N GLY A 64 11.96 -15.43 19.20
CA GLY A 64 10.72 -15.65 19.93
C GLY A 64 10.50 -14.68 21.12
N ASN A 65 11.35 -13.69 21.30
CA ASN A 65 11.13 -12.64 22.28
C ASN A 65 9.96 -11.74 21.84
N LYS A 66 8.82 -11.90 22.47
CA LYS A 66 7.58 -11.16 22.14
C LYS A 66 7.73 -9.64 22.26
N THR A 67 8.49 -9.17 23.26
CA THR A 67 8.75 -7.73 23.42
C THR A 67 9.57 -7.17 22.27
N ALA A 68 10.61 -7.89 21.84
CA ALA A 68 11.41 -7.47 20.68
C ALA A 68 10.60 -7.50 19.38
N GLN A 69 9.75 -8.51 19.19
CA GLN A 69 8.87 -8.58 18.03
C GLN A 69 7.83 -7.43 18.04
N GLN A 70 7.23 -7.15 19.20
CA GLN A 70 6.29 -6.03 19.33
C GLN A 70 6.96 -4.69 18.99
N LYS A 71 8.20 -4.48 19.43
CA LYS A 71 8.95 -3.27 19.10
C LYS A 71 9.14 -3.09 17.60
N LEU A 72 9.44 -4.16 16.85
CA LEU A 72 9.53 -4.10 15.38
C LEU A 72 8.19 -3.68 14.76
N ILE A 73 7.07 -4.21 15.25
CA ILE A 73 5.73 -3.85 14.78
C ILE A 73 5.44 -2.38 15.09
N ASP A 74 5.75 -1.93 16.30
CA ASP A 74 5.51 -0.56 16.75
C ASP A 74 6.31 0.47 15.91
N GLU A 75 7.57 0.14 15.56
CA GLU A 75 8.41 0.97 14.70
C GLU A 75 7.82 1.11 13.29
N VAL A 76 7.33 0.00 12.71
CA VAL A 76 6.65 0.04 11.40
C VAL A 76 5.37 0.86 11.49
N MET A 77 4.55 0.64 12.52
CA MET A 77 3.30 1.39 12.69
C MET A 77 3.54 2.88 12.92
N ALA A 78 4.60 3.28 13.63
CA ALA A 78 4.98 4.68 13.77
C ALA A 78 5.28 5.33 12.40
N ASN A 79 5.99 4.63 11.52
CA ASN A 79 6.24 5.12 10.15
C ASN A 79 4.95 5.20 9.34
N VAL A 80 4.09 4.18 9.41
CA VAL A 80 2.78 4.16 8.72
C VAL A 80 1.91 5.34 9.15
N VAL A 81 1.88 5.65 10.45
CA VAL A 81 1.14 6.82 10.99
C VAL A 81 1.73 8.14 10.50
N ASN A 82 3.06 8.27 10.50
CA ASN A 82 3.75 9.47 10.01
C ASN A 82 3.46 9.75 8.53
N GLU A 83 3.29 8.70 7.73
CA GLU A 83 2.89 8.78 6.31
C GLU A 83 1.36 8.77 6.13
N HIS A 84 0.59 9.19 7.15
CA HIS A 84 -0.88 9.25 7.10
C HIS A 84 -1.52 7.92 6.69
N TYR A 85 -0.98 6.79 7.15
CA TYR A 85 -1.39 5.44 6.75
C TYR A 85 -1.29 5.19 5.25
N PHE A 86 -0.50 5.98 4.52
CA PHE A 86 -0.48 6.00 3.05
C PHE A 86 -1.89 6.10 2.42
N SER A 87 -2.85 6.53 3.20
CA SER A 87 -4.27 6.48 2.87
C SER A 87 -4.89 7.87 2.95
N TYR A 88 -5.78 8.18 2.02
CA TYR A 88 -6.43 9.48 1.91
C TYR A 88 -7.92 9.27 1.68
N VAL A 89 -8.76 9.69 2.63
CA VAL A 89 -10.22 9.64 2.52
C VAL A 89 -10.76 11.03 2.19
N PHE A 90 -11.65 11.07 1.24
CA PHE A 90 -12.33 12.29 0.79
C PHE A 90 -13.84 12.13 0.92
N ASP A 91 -14.52 13.21 1.23
CA ASP A 91 -15.99 13.31 1.18
C ASP A 91 -16.48 13.60 -0.24
N LYS A 92 -17.81 13.74 -0.42
CA LYS A 92 -18.44 14.00 -1.70
C LYS A 92 -18.09 15.36 -2.30
N GLU A 93 -17.67 16.35 -1.48
CA GLU A 93 -17.16 17.65 -1.89
C GLU A 93 -15.64 17.64 -2.15
N ASN A 94 -15.01 16.44 -2.10
CA ASN A 94 -13.58 16.25 -2.24
C ASN A 94 -12.73 16.91 -1.13
N HIS A 95 -13.29 17.12 0.05
CA HIS A 95 -12.54 17.54 1.22
C HIS A 95 -11.88 16.35 1.88
N LYS A 96 -10.60 16.49 2.23
CA LYS A 96 -9.84 15.45 2.91
C LYS A 96 -10.29 15.26 4.35
N ILE A 97 -10.65 14.05 4.72
CA ILE A 97 -11.07 13.67 6.06
C ILE A 97 -9.81 13.29 6.89
N LYS A 98 -9.73 13.82 8.11
CA LYS A 98 -8.60 13.57 9.03
C LYS A 98 -8.77 12.25 9.77
N TYR A 99 -7.65 11.68 10.21
CA TYR A 99 -7.57 10.45 11.01
C TYR A 99 -7.11 10.71 12.43
N THR A 100 -7.33 9.73 13.30
CA THR A 100 -6.69 9.64 14.61
C THR A 100 -5.19 9.35 14.44
N LYS A 101 -4.40 9.73 15.44
CA LYS A 101 -2.94 9.54 15.42
C LYS A 101 -2.49 8.13 15.84
N HIS A 102 -3.39 7.30 16.29
CA HIS A 102 -3.08 5.98 16.81
C HIS A 102 -3.84 4.92 16.04
N PRO A 103 -3.15 3.92 15.47
CA PRO A 103 -3.80 2.76 14.88
C PRO A 103 -4.42 1.91 15.99
N GLU A 104 -5.49 1.22 15.65
CA GLU A 104 -6.11 0.21 16.53
C GLU A 104 -5.92 -1.19 15.93
N ASN A 105 -6.07 -2.24 16.73
CA ASN A 105 -6.05 -3.64 16.30
C ASN A 105 -4.89 -3.97 15.35
N TYR A 106 -3.70 -3.45 15.61
CA TYR A 106 -2.57 -3.61 14.70
C TYR A 106 -1.64 -4.75 15.10
N GLY A 107 -0.94 -5.27 14.11
CA GLY A 107 0.03 -6.34 14.31
C GLY A 107 0.63 -6.84 13.01
N MET A 108 1.28 -7.99 13.10
CA MET A 108 1.95 -8.64 11.99
C MET A 108 1.67 -10.14 12.01
N ARG A 109 1.59 -10.76 10.84
CA ARG A 109 1.52 -12.22 10.65
C ARG A 109 2.55 -12.64 9.62
N VAL A 110 3.17 -13.79 9.84
CA VAL A 110 4.05 -14.43 8.85
C VAL A 110 3.22 -15.42 8.04
N LYS A 111 3.26 -15.32 6.72
CA LYS A 111 2.55 -16.18 5.76
C LYS A 111 3.56 -16.81 4.80
N GLY A 112 4.15 -17.94 5.19
CA GLY A 112 5.22 -18.56 4.40
C GLY A 112 6.46 -17.67 4.35
N ASN A 113 6.85 -17.19 3.16
CA ASN A 113 7.95 -16.27 2.92
C ASN A 113 7.53 -14.78 2.88
N GLU A 114 6.27 -14.50 3.20
CA GLU A 114 5.69 -13.18 3.16
C GLU A 114 5.27 -12.71 4.54
N VAL A 115 5.21 -11.39 4.71
CA VAL A 115 4.77 -10.72 5.93
C VAL A 115 3.51 -9.93 5.64
N GLU A 116 2.50 -10.12 6.47
CA GLU A 116 1.28 -9.34 6.45
C GLU A 116 1.23 -8.43 7.68
N TYR A 117 1.15 -7.11 7.47
CA TYR A 117 0.77 -6.16 8.49
C TYR A 117 -0.74 -5.94 8.45
N TYR A 118 -1.36 -5.78 9.60
CA TYR A 118 -2.78 -5.42 9.70
C TYR A 118 -2.96 -4.32 10.75
N PHE A 119 -3.89 -3.43 10.51
CA PHE A 119 -4.23 -2.34 11.41
C PHE A 119 -5.57 -1.70 11.04
N ASP A 120 -6.20 -1.08 12.03
CA ASP A 120 -7.35 -0.23 11.83
C ASP A 120 -6.92 1.24 11.96
N PHE A 121 -7.34 2.09 11.04
CA PHE A 121 -7.22 3.53 11.21
C PHE A 121 -8.60 4.18 11.29
N LEU A 122 -8.79 5.01 12.30
CA LEU A 122 -10.07 5.66 12.54
C LEU A 122 -10.08 7.09 12.01
N LEU A 123 -11.23 7.52 11.53
CA LEU A 123 -11.46 8.92 11.19
C LEU A 123 -11.48 9.75 12.48
N ALA A 124 -10.95 10.97 12.43
CA ALA A 124 -10.94 11.88 13.58
C ALA A 124 -12.36 12.26 14.03
N GLN A 125 -13.31 12.23 13.10
CA GLN A 125 -14.74 12.39 13.36
C GLN A 125 -15.50 11.35 12.54
N PRO A 126 -16.43 10.56 13.12
CA PRO A 126 -17.33 9.70 12.37
C PRO A 126 -18.11 10.46 11.31
N GLN A 127 -18.31 9.85 10.14
CA GLN A 127 -19.01 10.48 9.01
C GLN A 127 -20.34 9.79 8.76
N ALA A 128 -21.43 10.55 8.70
CA ALA A 128 -22.73 10.00 8.35
C ALA A 128 -22.72 9.39 6.94
N LEU A 129 -23.24 8.16 6.83
CA LEU A 129 -23.29 7.46 5.53
C LEU A 129 -24.42 7.99 4.66
N GLN A 130 -25.58 8.31 5.24
CA GLN A 130 -26.78 8.71 4.51
C GLN A 130 -26.56 9.94 3.62
N ASN A 131 -26.97 9.85 2.35
CA ASN A 131 -26.82 10.90 1.34
C ASN A 131 -25.37 11.38 1.15
N ASN A 132 -24.40 10.48 1.34
CA ASN A 132 -22.99 10.82 1.29
C ASN A 132 -22.20 9.90 0.34
N GLU A 133 -21.02 10.37 -0.06
CA GLU A 133 -20.06 9.60 -0.87
C GLU A 133 -18.68 9.76 -0.27
N PHE A 134 -17.92 8.66 -0.23
CA PHE A 134 -16.53 8.65 0.24
C PHE A 134 -15.63 8.00 -0.79
N THR A 135 -14.43 8.54 -0.91
CA THR A 135 -13.37 7.95 -1.74
C THR A 135 -12.14 7.71 -0.87
N LEU A 136 -11.71 6.46 -0.75
CA LEU A 136 -10.42 6.10 -0.16
C LEU A 136 -9.43 5.82 -1.28
N MET A 137 -8.24 6.42 -1.16
CA MET A 137 -7.07 6.13 -2.00
C MET A 137 -5.91 5.75 -1.10
N THR A 138 -5.25 4.64 -1.37
CA THR A 138 -4.06 4.19 -0.63
C THR A 138 -2.88 4.06 -1.58
N TYR A 139 -1.81 4.84 -1.35
CA TYR A 139 -0.66 4.89 -2.23
C TYR A 139 0.57 5.49 -1.54
N ASP A 140 1.76 5.04 -1.94
CA ASP A 140 3.00 5.74 -1.67
C ASP A 140 3.13 6.91 -2.66
N ARG A 141 3.32 8.13 -2.15
CA ARG A 141 3.37 9.37 -2.93
C ARG A 141 4.46 9.34 -4.00
N THR A 142 5.59 8.70 -3.71
CA THR A 142 6.72 8.59 -4.62
C THR A 142 6.59 7.45 -5.63
N TYR A 143 5.60 6.56 -5.45
CA TYR A 143 5.47 5.30 -6.19
C TYR A 143 6.67 4.36 -6.05
N TYR A 144 7.45 4.50 -4.98
CA TYR A 144 8.51 3.55 -4.64
C TYR A 144 7.91 2.19 -4.29
N VAL A 145 6.76 2.20 -3.62
CA VAL A 145 5.95 1.03 -3.30
C VAL A 145 4.66 1.05 -4.12
N ALA A 146 4.43 0.02 -4.92
CA ALA A 146 3.12 -0.19 -5.56
C ALA A 146 2.17 -0.82 -4.54
N MET A 147 1.14 -0.10 -4.19
CA MET A 147 0.07 -0.53 -3.29
C MET A 147 -1.19 -0.78 -4.11
N ARG A 148 -1.70 -2.01 -4.12
CA ARG A 148 -2.82 -2.39 -4.99
C ARG A 148 -3.79 -3.36 -4.31
N TYR A 149 -5.02 -3.34 -4.74
CA TYR A 149 -5.99 -4.38 -4.49
C TYR A 149 -5.82 -5.44 -5.57
N ALA A 150 -5.55 -6.69 -5.19
CA ALA A 150 -5.28 -7.77 -6.14
C ALA A 150 -6.52 -8.07 -7.00
N GLU A 151 -6.34 -8.15 -8.32
CA GLU A 151 -7.41 -8.42 -9.29
C GLU A 151 -8.09 -9.78 -9.07
N THR A 152 -7.34 -10.77 -8.62
CA THR A 152 -7.78 -12.17 -8.51
C THR A 152 -8.22 -12.58 -7.11
N GLY A 153 -8.02 -11.74 -6.10
CA GLY A 153 -8.36 -12.04 -4.71
C GLY A 153 -9.84 -11.83 -4.47
N LYS A 154 -10.53 -12.89 -4.03
CA LYS A 154 -11.90 -12.77 -3.55
C LYS A 154 -11.98 -11.63 -2.54
N ARG A 155 -12.53 -10.48 -3.00
CA ARG A 155 -12.87 -9.32 -2.20
C ARG A 155 -11.67 -8.66 -1.52
N ALA A 156 -10.76 -8.13 -2.32
CA ALA A 156 -9.71 -7.25 -1.81
C ALA A 156 -10.30 -6.07 -1.03
N VAL A 157 -11.54 -5.65 -1.34
CA VAL A 157 -12.32 -4.74 -0.50
C VAL A 157 -13.61 -5.43 -0.05
N ASP A 158 -13.75 -5.63 1.27
CA ASP A 158 -14.94 -6.25 1.86
C ASP A 158 -15.99 -5.18 2.24
N PHE A 159 -16.98 -5.00 1.37
CA PHE A 159 -18.09 -4.07 1.59
C PHE A 159 -19.23 -4.62 2.45
N SER A 160 -19.10 -5.82 3.03
CA SER A 160 -20.19 -6.47 3.78
C SER A 160 -20.64 -5.71 5.03
N SER A 161 -19.85 -4.77 5.52
CA SER A 161 -20.22 -3.90 6.66
C SER A 161 -21.09 -2.71 6.27
N LEU A 162 -21.25 -2.43 4.99
CA LEU A 162 -22.07 -1.33 4.53
C LEU A 162 -23.56 -1.65 4.67
N PRO A 163 -24.38 -0.69 5.07
CA PRO A 163 -25.85 -0.85 5.07
C PRO A 163 -26.40 -1.01 3.66
N ALA A 164 -27.61 -1.54 3.53
CA ALA A 164 -28.22 -1.93 2.26
C ALA A 164 -28.45 -0.77 1.27
N ASN A 165 -28.53 0.46 1.78
CA ASN A 165 -28.64 1.69 0.96
C ASN A 165 -27.29 2.22 0.49
N CYS A 166 -26.18 1.52 0.80
CA CYS A 166 -24.84 1.87 0.36
C CYS A 166 -24.31 0.88 -0.67
N LYS A 167 -23.52 1.38 -1.62
CA LYS A 167 -22.78 0.59 -2.59
C LYS A 167 -21.31 0.92 -2.51
N GLY A 168 -20.47 -0.11 -2.61
CA GLY A 168 -19.02 0.03 -2.70
C GLY A 168 -18.51 -0.48 -4.03
N GLU A 169 -17.50 0.18 -4.58
CA GLU A 169 -16.78 -0.24 -5.78
C GLU A 169 -15.30 0.11 -5.70
N VAL A 170 -14.48 -0.60 -6.47
CA VAL A 170 -13.07 -0.28 -6.67
C VAL A 170 -12.89 0.15 -8.11
N LEU A 171 -12.33 1.34 -8.31
CA LEU A 171 -12.04 1.89 -9.64
C LEU A 171 -10.55 1.81 -9.92
N GLU A 172 -10.20 1.28 -11.09
CA GLU A 172 -8.82 1.21 -11.55
C GLU A 172 -8.32 2.60 -11.97
N PRO A 173 -7.02 2.88 -11.78
CA PRO A 173 -6.41 4.11 -12.28
C PRO A 173 -6.37 4.09 -13.81
N ASN A 174 -6.61 5.24 -14.42
CA ASN A 174 -6.43 5.41 -15.86
C ASN A 174 -5.06 6.05 -16.13
N VAL A 175 -4.02 5.22 -16.23
CA VAL A 175 -2.63 5.66 -16.43
C VAL A 175 -2.29 5.58 -17.91
N ASP A 176 -1.87 6.69 -18.50
CA ASP A 176 -1.41 6.69 -19.88
C ASP A 176 -0.01 6.08 -20.05
N GLU A 177 0.32 5.66 -21.28
CA GLU A 177 1.60 4.98 -21.58
C GLU A 177 2.83 5.86 -21.28
N LYS A 178 2.72 7.20 -21.35
CA LYS A 178 3.84 8.11 -21.08
C LYS A 178 4.16 8.15 -19.60
N ILE A 179 3.13 8.21 -18.74
CA ILE A 179 3.27 8.16 -17.29
C ILE A 179 3.83 6.79 -16.86
N GLN A 180 3.35 5.71 -17.47
CA GLN A 180 3.84 4.36 -17.20
C GLN A 180 5.31 4.20 -17.61
N SER A 181 5.68 4.70 -18.79
CA SER A 181 7.05 4.71 -19.27
C SER A 181 7.97 5.57 -18.41
N TYR A 182 7.48 6.74 -17.96
CA TYR A 182 8.22 7.60 -17.04
C TYR A 182 8.49 6.91 -15.71
N ALA A 183 7.47 6.34 -15.06
CA ALA A 183 7.64 5.58 -13.82
C ALA A 183 8.65 4.44 -13.99
N SER A 184 8.58 3.72 -15.11
CA SER A 184 9.51 2.63 -15.43
C SER A 184 10.93 3.10 -15.74
N SER A 185 11.18 4.36 -16.01
CA SER A 185 12.50 4.93 -16.30
C SER A 185 13.23 5.47 -15.07
N LEU A 186 12.53 5.63 -13.94
CA LEU A 186 13.13 6.12 -12.71
C LEU A 186 14.05 5.06 -12.11
N ASP A 187 15.22 5.43 -11.68
CA ASP A 187 16.21 4.57 -11.05
C ASP A 187 16.06 4.63 -9.51
N LYS A 188 16.63 3.64 -8.79
CA LYS A 188 16.59 3.54 -7.32
C LYS A 188 17.16 4.76 -6.59
N SER A 189 18.06 5.48 -7.20
CA SER A 189 18.69 6.69 -6.66
C SER A 189 17.87 7.95 -6.93
N GLN A 190 16.94 7.91 -7.88
CA GLN A 190 16.09 9.02 -8.25
C GLN A 190 14.83 9.01 -7.38
N LYS A 191 14.88 9.72 -6.26
CA LYS A 191 13.62 10.14 -5.62
C LYS A 191 12.91 11.04 -6.62
N ASN A 192 11.69 10.64 -7.00
CA ASN A 192 10.83 11.56 -7.73
C ASN A 192 10.60 12.77 -6.82
N GLU A 193 11.14 13.93 -7.22
CA GLU A 193 10.93 15.19 -6.48
C GLU A 193 9.46 15.61 -6.48
N ASP A 194 8.68 15.08 -7.43
CA ASP A 194 7.25 15.28 -7.51
C ASP A 194 6.51 14.15 -6.77
N ASP A 195 6.15 14.41 -5.51
CA ASP A 195 5.33 13.55 -4.64
C ASP A 195 3.92 13.24 -5.21
N SER A 196 3.66 13.50 -6.47
CA SER A 196 2.36 13.29 -7.13
C SER A 196 2.30 12.02 -7.98
N LEU A 197 3.42 11.30 -8.16
CA LEU A 197 3.44 10.15 -9.05
C LEU A 197 2.52 9.01 -8.54
N GLY A 198 2.58 8.70 -7.26
CA GLY A 198 1.83 7.59 -6.68
C GLY A 198 0.32 7.73 -6.81
N VAL A 199 -0.21 8.94 -6.74
CA VAL A 199 -1.66 9.17 -6.85
C VAL A 199 -2.21 8.79 -8.23
N LEU A 200 -1.37 8.85 -9.28
CA LEU A 200 -1.76 8.50 -10.64
C LEU A 200 -1.99 6.99 -10.81
N PHE A 201 -1.31 6.17 -10.01
CA PHE A 201 -1.42 4.72 -10.00
C PHE A 201 -2.39 4.18 -8.94
N ALA A 202 -2.96 5.05 -8.11
CA ALA A 202 -3.81 4.65 -7.00
C ALA A 202 -5.19 4.19 -7.48
N GLN A 203 -5.61 2.99 -7.06
CA GLN A 203 -7.00 2.56 -7.14
C GLN A 203 -7.87 3.38 -6.19
N LYS A 204 -9.14 3.58 -6.54
CA LYS A 204 -10.10 4.35 -5.74
C LYS A 204 -11.18 3.42 -5.20
N VAL A 205 -11.26 3.29 -3.88
CA VAL A 205 -12.39 2.63 -3.22
C VAL A 205 -13.47 3.67 -3.00
N LYS A 206 -14.59 3.55 -3.71
CA LYS A 206 -15.74 4.42 -3.58
C LYS A 206 -16.83 3.77 -2.75
N ILE A 207 -17.43 4.54 -1.86
CA ILE A 207 -18.60 4.17 -1.06
C ILE A 207 -19.64 5.25 -1.30
N LYS A 208 -20.81 4.87 -1.84
CA LYS A 208 -21.92 5.79 -2.09
C LYS A 208 -23.16 5.29 -1.38
N CYS A 209 -23.81 6.17 -0.63
CA CYS A 209 -25.01 5.87 0.14
C CYS A 209 -26.16 6.83 -0.25
N GLU A 210 -27.37 6.28 -0.33
CA GLU A 210 -28.62 7.03 -0.56
C GLU A 210 -29.27 7.38 0.78
#